data_f6c057fb0e4ac99152779bf1b57e5637
#
_entry.id   f6c057fb0e4ac99152779bf1b57e5637
#
_cell.length_a   1.000
_cell.length_b   1.000
_cell.length_c   1.000
_cell.angle_alpha   90.00
_cell.angle_beta   90.00
_cell.angle_gamma   90.00
#
_symmetry.space_group_name_H-M   'P 1'
#
loop_
_entity.id
_entity.type
_entity.pdbx_description
1 polymer ?
#
loop_
_entity_poly.entity_id
_entity_poly.type
_entity_poly.pdbx_seq_one_letter_code
_entity_poly.pdbx_strand_id
1 'polypeptide(L)'
;METNQEFAIFFSDAPKGKKIGAVLSWITTAILLVALFVPGFRVKFQTQNQNGKYQDIPATETYELNQAKEAWKLNVQLGTNKISGKLNSFLENGKTSVFSYLSDSSLLNAKLLTDENITTDKESGKSPMGWILLAVFFVLIVAAAIAGVYTMSWVTLAANLVGVLELLAVFFLVFKNRFNENGVNLLTGSRVVPAMTAVLIALLVIAAILSVASVIVSYAVRSEEDAEGDAYWDDDDENRNAPTGLIDDNDTAPVTGSIPSASAAVATLIQMNTSKSFAIMNNTELVIGKGSQADVIVSNPIISRAHAKISCHNGTCTIQDLGSKNGTFVGDQKISGNNIVVLTDGMYITLGNEIFQFKV
;
A
#
# COMPACT_ATOMS: atom_id res chain seq x y z
N MET A 1 -27.60 2.87 7.95
CA MET A 1 -27.38 1.42 8.11
C MET A 1 -26.91 0.73 6.81
N GLU A 2 -27.14 1.30 5.64
CA GLU A 2 -26.72 0.75 4.33
C GLU A 2 -25.20 0.73 4.11
N THR A 3 -24.47 1.72 4.59
CA THR A 3 -23.01 1.83 4.39
C THR A 3 -22.21 0.69 5.02
N ASN A 4 -22.66 0.09 6.12
CA ASN A 4 -21.96 -1.02 6.77
C ASN A 4 -22.10 -2.35 6.03
N GLN A 5 -23.16 -2.52 5.23
CA GLN A 5 -23.35 -3.72 4.42
C GLN A 5 -22.49 -3.68 3.14
N GLU A 6 -22.36 -2.53 2.49
CA GLU A 6 -21.48 -2.38 1.32
C GLU A 6 -20.01 -2.63 1.66
N PHE A 7 -19.51 -2.14 2.82
CA PHE A 7 -18.15 -2.38 3.27
C PHE A 7 -17.85 -3.87 3.51
N ALA A 8 -18.81 -4.60 4.12
CA ALA A 8 -18.66 -6.03 4.37
C ALA A 8 -18.60 -6.85 3.06
N ILE A 9 -19.38 -6.46 2.06
CA ILE A 9 -19.43 -7.10 0.74
C ILE A 9 -18.09 -6.94 0.01
N PHE A 10 -17.49 -5.74 -0.01
CA PHE A 10 -16.21 -5.51 -0.69
C PHE A 10 -15.06 -6.36 -0.17
N PHE A 11 -14.97 -6.54 1.16
CA PHE A 11 -13.93 -7.38 1.74
C PHE A 11 -14.24 -8.87 1.59
N SER A 12 -15.52 -9.29 1.65
CA SER A 12 -15.93 -10.69 1.51
C SER A 12 -15.64 -11.24 0.12
N ASP A 13 -15.77 -10.40 -0.92
CA ASP A 13 -15.63 -10.82 -2.32
C ASP A 13 -14.19 -10.66 -2.85
N ALA A 14 -13.28 -10.10 -2.03
CA ALA A 14 -11.89 -9.95 -2.43
C ALA A 14 -11.16 -11.30 -2.48
N PRO A 15 -10.22 -11.48 -3.43
CA PRO A 15 -9.38 -12.67 -3.51
C PRO A 15 -8.64 -12.97 -2.21
N LYS A 16 -8.40 -14.26 -1.91
CA LYS A 16 -7.75 -14.72 -0.67
C LYS A 16 -6.43 -13.97 -0.38
N GLY A 17 -5.57 -13.81 -1.39
CA GLY A 17 -4.32 -13.07 -1.26
C GLY A 17 -4.51 -11.61 -0.84
N LYS A 18 -5.50 -10.92 -1.41
CA LYS A 18 -5.82 -9.53 -1.05
C LYS A 18 -6.38 -9.41 0.37
N LYS A 19 -7.19 -10.38 0.82
CA LYS A 19 -7.68 -10.43 2.21
C LYS A 19 -6.53 -10.58 3.20
N ILE A 20 -5.61 -11.52 2.94
CA ILE A 20 -4.42 -11.73 3.80
C ILE A 20 -3.55 -10.48 3.81
N GLY A 21 -3.30 -9.88 2.65
CA GLY A 21 -2.54 -8.63 2.54
C GLY A 21 -3.16 -7.47 3.33
N ALA A 22 -4.49 -7.32 3.27
CA ALA A 22 -5.22 -6.31 4.04
C ALA A 22 -5.08 -6.54 5.57
N VAL A 23 -5.19 -7.78 6.03
CA VAL A 23 -4.99 -8.13 7.45
C VAL A 23 -3.56 -7.80 7.90
N LEU A 24 -2.54 -8.15 7.10
CA LEU A 24 -1.15 -7.80 7.40
C LEU A 24 -0.95 -6.28 7.46
N SER A 25 -1.60 -5.53 6.56
CA SER A 25 -1.55 -4.07 6.59
C SER A 25 -2.19 -3.49 7.85
N TRP A 26 -3.33 -4.01 8.31
CA TRP A 26 -3.95 -3.58 9.58
C TRP A 26 -3.07 -3.89 10.78
N ILE A 27 -2.41 -5.06 10.81
CA ILE A 27 -1.43 -5.39 11.84
C ILE A 27 -0.29 -4.37 11.84
N THR A 28 0.23 -4.01 10.66
CA THR A 28 1.28 -2.99 10.52
C THR A 28 0.81 -1.64 11.06
N THR A 29 -0.38 -1.22 10.68
CA THR A 29 -0.99 0.04 11.14
C THR A 29 -1.14 0.06 12.67
N ALA A 30 -1.56 -1.06 13.27
CA ALA A 30 -1.64 -1.21 14.73
C ALA A 30 -0.25 -1.13 15.40
N ILE A 31 0.78 -1.74 14.79
CA ILE A 31 2.17 -1.66 15.29
C ILE A 31 2.66 -0.22 15.28
N LEU A 32 2.41 0.55 14.21
CA LEU A 32 2.77 1.96 14.12
C LEU A 32 2.05 2.80 15.20
N LEU A 33 0.78 2.51 15.44
CA LEU A 33 0.03 3.17 16.52
C LEU A 33 0.64 2.85 17.88
N VAL A 34 1.01 1.60 18.16
CA VAL A 34 1.68 1.21 19.40
C VAL A 34 3.05 1.90 19.52
N ALA A 35 3.82 1.98 18.40
CA ALA A 35 5.12 2.64 18.36
C ALA A 35 5.07 4.11 18.82
N LEU A 36 3.94 4.79 18.61
CA LEU A 36 3.74 6.17 19.04
C LEU A 36 3.72 6.31 20.58
N PHE A 37 3.18 5.31 21.30
CA PHE A 37 2.97 5.36 22.74
C PHE A 37 4.04 4.68 23.59
N VAL A 38 4.82 3.77 23.02
CA VAL A 38 5.93 3.16 23.76
C VAL A 38 7.05 4.18 23.98
N PRO A 39 7.85 4.06 25.07
CA PRO A 39 9.03 4.90 25.29
C PRO A 39 10.06 4.68 24.18
N GLY A 40 9.97 5.47 23.13
CA GLY A 40 10.77 5.32 21.89
C GLY A 40 12.02 6.18 21.89
N PHE A 41 11.96 7.36 22.46
CA PHE A 41 13.07 8.29 22.55
C PHE A 41 13.73 8.22 23.92
N ARG A 42 15.05 8.22 23.92
CA ARG A 42 15.85 8.22 25.14
C ARG A 42 17.06 9.12 25.00
N VAL A 43 17.63 9.47 26.14
CA VAL A 43 18.96 10.07 26.21
C VAL A 43 19.94 9.06 26.81
N LYS A 44 21.15 9.08 26.31
CA LYS A 44 22.29 8.32 26.84
C LYS A 44 23.23 9.29 27.55
N PHE A 45 23.75 8.89 28.69
CA PHE A 45 24.77 9.62 29.42
C PHE A 45 26.12 9.02 29.07
N GLN A 46 27.08 9.89 28.72
CA GLN A 46 28.43 9.50 28.34
C GLN A 46 29.45 10.25 29.19
N THR A 47 30.54 9.58 29.52
CA THR A 47 31.70 10.18 30.17
C THR A 47 32.92 10.04 29.27
N GLN A 48 33.93 10.87 29.48
CA GLN A 48 35.17 10.84 28.75
C GLN A 48 36.13 9.84 29.39
N ASN A 49 36.65 8.90 28.61
CA ASN A 49 37.67 7.95 29.08
C ASN A 49 39.06 8.60 29.12
N GLN A 50 40.05 7.88 29.64
CA GLN A 50 41.45 8.35 29.74
C GLN A 50 42.04 8.78 28.40
N ASN A 51 41.56 8.27 27.28
CA ASN A 51 42.00 8.60 25.92
C ASN A 51 41.20 9.76 25.29
N GLY A 52 40.40 10.46 26.07
CA GLY A 52 39.59 11.58 25.58
C GLY A 52 38.36 11.19 24.76
N LYS A 53 38.07 9.88 24.61
CA LYS A 53 36.86 9.41 23.88
C LYS A 53 35.67 9.29 24.81
N TYR A 54 34.51 9.72 24.31
CA TYR A 54 33.26 9.53 25.04
C TYR A 54 32.77 8.09 24.91
N GLN A 55 32.30 7.55 26.04
CA GLN A 55 31.72 6.21 26.14
C GLN A 55 30.43 6.27 26.99
N ASP A 56 29.48 5.37 26.71
CA ASP A 56 28.24 5.29 27.49
C ASP A 56 28.57 4.91 28.93
N ILE A 57 28.00 5.61 29.92
CA ILE A 57 28.16 5.28 31.35
C ILE A 57 27.36 3.98 31.59
N PRO A 58 28.03 2.89 32.03
CA PRO A 58 27.33 1.63 32.30
C PRO A 58 26.33 1.77 33.44
N ALA A 59 25.22 1.02 33.38
CA ALA A 59 24.22 1.01 34.43
C ALA A 59 24.76 0.52 35.79
N THR A 60 25.88 -0.18 35.81
CA THR A 60 26.60 -0.65 37.00
C THR A 60 27.32 0.48 37.73
N GLU A 61 27.71 1.55 37.02
CA GLU A 61 28.36 2.73 37.59
C GLU A 61 27.31 3.73 38.09
N THR A 62 26.56 3.34 39.13
CA THR A 62 25.39 4.07 39.64
C THR A 62 25.74 5.48 40.10
N TYR A 63 26.89 5.69 40.69
CA TYR A 63 27.32 7.00 41.20
C TYR A 63 27.53 8.01 40.07
N GLU A 64 28.31 7.68 39.05
CA GLU A 64 28.59 8.53 37.90
C GLU A 64 27.31 8.79 37.09
N LEU A 65 26.49 7.75 36.91
CA LEU A 65 25.22 7.87 36.21
C LEU A 65 24.25 8.81 36.93
N ASN A 66 24.19 8.74 38.25
CA ASN A 66 23.34 9.62 39.04
C ASN A 66 23.85 11.07 39.02
N GLN A 67 25.15 11.29 39.09
CA GLN A 67 25.72 12.63 38.93
C GLN A 67 25.40 13.22 37.57
N ALA A 68 25.55 12.44 36.49
CA ALA A 68 25.23 12.87 35.12
C ALA A 68 23.75 13.20 34.98
N LYS A 69 22.85 12.41 35.57
CA LYS A 69 21.40 12.66 35.59
C LYS A 69 21.01 13.94 36.33
N GLU A 70 21.58 14.16 37.50
CA GLU A 70 21.29 15.38 38.29
C GLU A 70 21.83 16.62 37.55
N ALA A 71 23.02 16.57 36.98
CA ALA A 71 23.57 17.63 36.15
C ALA A 71 22.69 17.92 34.92
N TRP A 72 22.14 16.88 34.29
CA TRP A 72 21.20 17.05 33.18
C TRP A 72 19.87 17.69 33.58
N LYS A 73 19.29 17.22 34.70
CA LYS A 73 18.07 17.85 35.26
C LYS A 73 18.31 19.34 35.51
N LEU A 74 19.40 19.67 36.17
CA LEU A 74 19.74 21.07 36.47
C LEU A 74 19.92 21.90 35.17
N ASN A 75 20.63 21.34 34.17
CA ASN A 75 20.85 21.98 32.88
C ASN A 75 19.52 22.34 32.20
N VAL A 76 18.56 21.37 32.12
CA VAL A 76 17.25 21.60 31.51
C VAL A 76 16.40 22.57 32.35
N GLN A 77 16.42 22.45 33.70
CA GLN A 77 15.69 23.35 34.61
C GLN A 77 16.15 24.79 34.46
N LEU A 78 17.45 25.05 34.38
CA LEU A 78 18.01 26.39 34.18
C LEU A 78 17.68 26.94 32.77
N GLY A 79 17.56 26.06 31.78
CA GLY A 79 17.24 26.45 30.37
C GLY A 79 15.72 26.57 30.09
N THR A 80 14.84 26.26 31.05
CA THR A 80 13.40 26.16 30.79
C THR A 80 12.57 26.84 31.87
N ASN A 81 11.72 27.79 31.49
CA ASN A 81 10.90 28.58 32.41
C ASN A 81 9.69 27.82 32.99
N LYS A 82 9.26 26.70 32.34
CA LYS A 82 8.10 25.93 32.77
C LYS A 82 8.36 24.44 32.60
N ILE A 83 8.20 23.71 33.72
CA ILE A 83 8.33 22.26 33.75
C ILE A 83 6.94 21.65 33.84
N SER A 84 6.57 20.85 32.82
CA SER A 84 5.37 20.02 32.83
C SER A 84 5.62 18.69 33.54
N GLY A 85 4.54 17.98 33.91
CA GLY A 85 4.67 16.63 34.48
C GLY A 85 5.35 15.65 33.52
N LYS A 86 5.13 15.79 32.22
CA LYS A 86 5.79 14.95 31.19
C LYS A 86 7.27 15.28 31.06
N LEU A 87 7.63 16.56 31.10
CA LEU A 87 9.03 16.98 31.10
C LEU A 87 9.76 16.47 32.36
N ASN A 88 9.14 16.60 33.52
CA ASN A 88 9.72 16.07 34.75
C ASN A 88 9.95 14.56 34.69
N SER A 89 8.95 13.80 34.23
CA SER A 89 9.08 12.35 34.03
C SER A 89 10.20 11.98 33.03
N PHE A 90 10.37 12.78 31.97
CA PHE A 90 11.46 12.58 31.02
C PHE A 90 12.83 12.87 31.67
N LEU A 91 12.93 13.92 32.50
CA LEU A 91 14.15 14.25 33.22
C LEU A 91 14.56 13.14 34.20
N GLU A 92 13.60 12.52 34.87
CA GLU A 92 13.86 11.43 35.82
C GLU A 92 14.24 10.13 35.14
N ASN A 93 13.54 9.76 34.08
CA ASN A 93 13.65 8.45 33.45
C ASN A 93 14.61 8.42 32.24
N GLY A 94 14.91 9.58 31.67
CA GLY A 94 15.70 9.69 30.43
C GLY A 94 15.01 9.10 29.20
N LYS A 95 13.71 8.84 29.30
CA LYS A 95 12.93 8.20 28.23
C LYS A 95 11.57 8.87 28.07
N THR A 96 11.08 8.96 26.81
CA THR A 96 9.74 9.47 26.51
C THR A 96 9.17 8.74 25.30
N SER A 97 7.83 8.68 25.20
CA SER A 97 7.18 8.23 23.98
C SER A 97 7.15 9.36 22.95
N VAL A 98 7.00 8.99 21.67
CA VAL A 98 6.86 9.96 20.59
C VAL A 98 5.64 10.84 20.81
N PHE A 99 4.52 10.23 21.21
CA PHE A 99 3.29 10.96 21.55
C PHE A 99 3.49 11.96 22.70
N SER A 100 4.12 11.54 23.79
CA SER A 100 4.38 12.45 24.92
C SER A 100 5.30 13.59 24.51
N TYR A 101 6.31 13.31 23.70
CA TYR A 101 7.26 14.31 23.21
C TYR A 101 6.59 15.37 22.32
N LEU A 102 5.75 14.95 21.36
CA LEU A 102 5.09 15.87 20.43
C LEU A 102 3.89 16.61 21.04
N SER A 103 3.15 15.97 21.96
CA SER A 103 1.93 16.54 22.55
C SER A 103 2.17 17.53 23.67
N ASP A 104 3.40 17.61 24.21
CA ASP A 104 3.75 18.52 25.30
C ASP A 104 4.69 19.62 24.83
N SER A 105 4.18 20.86 24.77
CA SER A 105 4.97 22.00 24.30
C SER A 105 6.17 22.31 25.19
N SER A 106 6.12 22.01 26.49
CA SER A 106 7.27 22.21 27.39
C SER A 106 8.35 21.17 27.16
N LEU A 107 7.98 19.92 26.85
CA LEU A 107 8.92 18.86 26.49
C LEU A 107 9.51 19.09 25.09
N LEU A 108 8.66 19.47 24.12
CA LEU A 108 9.08 19.75 22.76
C LEU A 108 10.01 20.96 22.68
N ASN A 109 9.76 22.01 23.49
CA ASN A 109 10.49 23.27 23.48
C ASN A 109 11.49 23.39 24.64
N ALA A 110 11.77 22.32 25.40
CA ALA A 110 12.74 22.33 26.46
C ALA A 110 14.11 22.83 25.95
N LYS A 111 14.63 23.89 26.52
CA LYS A 111 15.95 24.43 26.17
C LYS A 111 16.99 23.64 26.96
N LEU A 112 18.06 23.26 26.24
CA LEU A 112 19.26 22.73 26.84
C LEU A 112 20.30 23.88 26.86
N LEU A 113 20.93 24.09 27.98
CA LEU A 113 21.99 25.07 28.07
C LEU A 113 23.20 24.57 27.28
N THR A 114 23.59 25.29 26.27
CA THR A 114 24.87 25.17 25.55
C THR A 114 25.58 26.49 25.67
N ASP A 115 26.89 26.52 25.40
CA ASP A 115 27.68 27.76 25.47
C ASP A 115 27.11 28.89 24.61
N GLU A 116 26.37 28.55 23.54
CA GLU A 116 25.71 29.53 22.65
C GLU A 116 24.37 30.03 23.19
N ASN A 117 23.73 29.34 24.14
CA ASN A 117 22.38 29.67 24.62
C ASN A 117 22.36 30.54 25.89
N ILE A 118 23.50 30.90 26.44
CA ILE A 118 23.62 31.65 27.71
C ILE A 118 23.08 33.09 27.59
N THR A 119 22.81 33.59 26.39
CA THR A 119 22.59 35.02 26.15
C THR A 119 21.21 35.41 25.58
N THR A 120 20.23 34.59 25.42
CA THR A 120 18.97 35.00 24.78
C THR A 120 17.73 34.61 25.53
N ASP A 121 17.16 35.60 26.24
CA ASP A 121 15.77 35.68 26.67
C ASP A 121 14.81 35.82 25.46
N LYS A 122 14.61 34.77 24.69
CA LYS A 122 13.46 34.70 23.79
C LYS A 122 12.48 33.68 24.34
N GLU A 123 11.34 34.17 24.83
CA GLU A 123 10.18 33.32 25.11
C GLU A 123 9.92 32.41 23.90
N SER A 124 10.14 31.13 24.09
CA SER A 124 9.76 30.12 23.11
C SER A 124 8.25 30.04 23.10
N GLY A 125 7.62 30.69 22.13
CA GLY A 125 6.17 30.61 21.93
C GLY A 125 5.71 29.16 21.80
N LYS A 126 4.44 28.89 22.15
CA LYS A 126 3.83 27.56 21.96
C LYS A 126 3.88 27.21 20.47
N SER A 127 4.79 26.32 20.10
CA SER A 127 4.85 25.84 18.71
C SER A 127 3.74 24.80 18.48
N PRO A 128 2.84 24.97 17.51
CA PRO A 128 1.83 23.97 17.16
C PRO A 128 2.44 22.77 16.41
N MET A 129 3.73 22.80 16.12
CA MET A 129 4.41 21.82 15.25
C MET A 129 4.22 20.37 15.71
N GLY A 130 4.28 20.10 17.01
CA GLY A 130 4.08 18.75 17.55
C GLY A 130 2.69 18.22 17.28
N TRP A 131 1.65 19.05 17.45
CA TRP A 131 0.27 18.67 17.15
C TRP A 131 0.01 18.51 15.66
N ILE A 132 0.67 19.29 14.80
CA ILE A 132 0.58 19.16 13.35
C ILE A 132 1.16 17.80 12.94
N LEU A 133 2.34 17.44 13.43
CA LEU A 133 2.96 16.13 13.14
C LEU A 133 2.08 14.97 13.63
N LEU A 134 1.51 15.06 14.82
CA LEU A 134 0.58 14.05 15.30
C LEU A 134 -0.68 13.95 14.44
N ALA A 135 -1.23 15.07 13.98
CA ALA A 135 -2.39 15.09 13.09
C ALA A 135 -2.08 14.41 11.76
N VAL A 136 -0.94 14.70 11.14
CA VAL A 136 -0.49 14.05 9.90
C VAL A 136 -0.36 12.54 10.11
N PHE A 137 0.27 12.11 11.21
CA PHE A 137 0.41 10.70 11.54
C PHE A 137 -0.95 9.99 11.67
N PHE A 138 -1.91 10.59 12.39
CA PHE A 138 -3.25 10.01 12.53
C PHE A 138 -4.02 9.97 11.21
N VAL A 139 -3.86 10.96 10.34
CA VAL A 139 -4.44 10.93 8.98
C VAL A 139 -3.88 9.76 8.17
N LEU A 140 -2.58 9.50 8.24
CA LEU A 140 -1.95 8.36 7.56
C LEU A 140 -2.46 7.01 8.11
N ILE A 141 -2.61 6.89 9.44
CA ILE A 141 -3.18 5.70 10.09
C ILE A 141 -4.61 5.43 9.59
N VAL A 142 -5.46 6.47 9.55
CA VAL A 142 -6.84 6.35 9.07
C VAL A 142 -6.86 6.00 7.58
N ALA A 143 -6.03 6.65 6.75
CA ALA A 143 -5.93 6.37 5.32
C ALA A 143 -5.49 4.92 5.06
N ALA A 144 -4.50 4.40 5.82
CA ALA A 144 -4.06 3.02 5.72
C ALA A 144 -5.16 2.03 6.12
N ALA A 145 -5.92 2.33 7.18
CA ALA A 145 -7.01 1.49 7.65
C ALA A 145 -8.14 1.41 6.60
N ILE A 146 -8.55 2.55 6.04
CA ILE A 146 -9.58 2.63 4.99
C ILE A 146 -9.11 1.90 3.72
N ALA A 147 -7.89 2.18 3.25
CA ALA A 147 -7.35 1.52 2.07
C ALA A 147 -7.24 -0.01 2.23
N GLY A 148 -7.03 -0.49 3.47
CA GLY A 148 -7.08 -1.92 3.81
C GLY A 148 -8.47 -2.53 3.61
N VAL A 149 -9.55 -1.81 3.97
CA VAL A 149 -10.94 -2.26 3.73
C VAL A 149 -11.19 -2.46 2.23
N TYR A 150 -10.74 -1.51 1.40
CA TYR A 150 -10.85 -1.61 -0.07
C TYR A 150 -9.78 -2.50 -0.71
N THR A 151 -8.98 -3.19 0.08
CA THR A 151 -7.90 -4.07 -0.41
C THR A 151 -6.90 -3.39 -1.35
N MET A 152 -6.69 -2.08 -1.17
CA MET A 152 -5.76 -1.25 -1.95
C MET A 152 -4.32 -1.41 -1.43
N SER A 153 -3.69 -2.54 -1.72
CA SER A 153 -2.40 -2.94 -1.13
C SER A 153 -1.27 -1.91 -1.33
N TRP A 154 -1.20 -1.23 -2.49
CA TRP A 154 -0.19 -0.20 -2.73
C TRP A 154 -0.43 1.08 -1.93
N VAL A 155 -1.69 1.47 -1.73
CA VAL A 155 -2.04 2.65 -0.92
C VAL A 155 -1.70 2.40 0.55
N THR A 156 -2.03 1.20 1.07
CA THR A 156 -1.69 0.82 2.44
C THR A 156 -0.18 0.73 2.66
N LEU A 157 0.58 0.20 1.68
CA LEU A 157 2.04 0.21 1.71
C LEU A 157 2.58 1.63 1.81
N ALA A 158 2.14 2.51 0.90
CA ALA A 158 2.60 3.90 0.87
C ALA A 158 2.31 4.62 2.19
N ALA A 159 1.07 4.54 2.70
CA ALA A 159 0.68 5.18 3.95
C ALA A 159 1.50 4.67 5.16
N ASN A 160 1.69 3.37 5.28
CA ASN A 160 2.47 2.77 6.37
C ASN A 160 3.96 3.13 6.29
N LEU A 161 4.57 3.11 5.09
CA LEU A 161 5.97 3.52 4.93
C LEU A 161 6.18 5.01 5.22
N VAL A 162 5.25 5.88 4.79
CA VAL A 162 5.30 7.30 5.14
C VAL A 162 5.18 7.49 6.66
N GLY A 163 4.33 6.71 7.35
CA GLY A 163 4.25 6.71 8.82
C GLY A 163 5.56 6.30 9.50
N VAL A 164 6.25 5.27 8.99
CA VAL A 164 7.60 4.89 9.46
C VAL A 164 8.59 6.04 9.26
N LEU A 165 8.61 6.64 8.06
CA LEU A 165 9.50 7.75 7.73
C LEU A 165 9.22 8.98 8.59
N GLU A 166 7.96 9.27 8.92
CA GLU A 166 7.58 10.37 9.80
C GLU A 166 8.14 10.17 11.22
N LEU A 167 8.01 8.97 11.81
CA LEU A 167 8.57 8.67 13.13
C LEU A 167 10.10 8.78 13.13
N LEU A 168 10.77 8.36 12.07
CA LEU A 168 12.21 8.56 11.88
C LEU A 168 12.55 10.05 11.74
N ALA A 169 11.79 10.81 10.95
CA ALA A 169 11.98 12.24 10.78
C ALA A 169 11.81 13.00 12.08
N VAL A 170 10.80 12.67 12.88
CA VAL A 170 10.63 13.26 14.23
C VAL A 170 11.86 13.01 15.10
N PHE A 171 12.44 11.81 15.05
CA PHE A 171 13.69 11.56 15.78
C PHE A 171 14.85 12.39 15.25
N PHE A 172 15.15 12.31 13.96
CA PHE A 172 16.34 12.92 13.39
C PHE A 172 16.25 14.44 13.27
N LEU A 173 15.10 14.97 12.86
CA LEU A 173 14.93 16.40 12.58
C LEU A 173 14.44 17.19 13.79
N VAL A 174 13.72 16.57 14.72
CA VAL A 174 13.16 17.26 15.87
C VAL A 174 13.87 16.88 17.15
N PHE A 175 13.91 15.60 17.53
CA PHE A 175 14.50 15.16 18.79
C PHE A 175 16.02 15.25 18.81
N LYS A 176 16.69 14.65 17.79
CA LYS A 176 18.16 14.64 17.69
C LYS A 176 18.73 16.05 17.50
N ASN A 177 18.04 16.91 16.76
CA ASN A 177 18.50 18.28 16.47
C ASN A 177 18.54 19.19 17.70
N ARG A 178 17.95 18.76 18.81
CA ARG A 178 18.08 19.40 20.13
C ARG A 178 19.45 19.24 20.76
N PHE A 179 20.19 18.25 20.31
CA PHE A 179 21.49 17.93 20.79
C PHE A 179 22.46 18.19 19.65
N ASN A 180 23.52 18.97 19.87
CA ASN A 180 24.58 19.12 18.89
C ASN A 180 25.06 17.75 18.38
N GLU A 181 25.68 17.69 17.20
CA GLU A 181 26.22 16.43 16.63
C GLU A 181 27.02 15.59 17.64
N ASN A 182 27.68 16.25 18.60
CA ASN A 182 28.48 15.63 19.65
C ASN A 182 27.75 15.46 21.00
N GLY A 183 26.46 15.79 21.05
CA GLY A 183 25.68 15.82 22.31
C GLY A 183 25.87 17.13 23.10
N VAL A 184 25.08 17.29 24.16
CA VAL A 184 25.18 18.44 25.07
C VAL A 184 26.12 18.10 26.23
N ASN A 185 27.17 18.89 26.43
CA ASN A 185 28.06 18.76 27.57
C ASN A 185 27.37 19.20 28.84
N LEU A 186 27.54 18.43 29.91
CA LEU A 186 27.06 18.76 31.24
C LEU A 186 28.19 19.36 32.08
N LEU A 187 27.80 20.10 33.13
CA LEU A 187 28.74 20.75 34.03
C LEU A 187 29.73 19.80 34.72
N THR A 188 29.45 18.50 34.71
CA THR A 188 30.27 17.43 35.34
C THR A 188 31.28 16.76 34.39
N GLY A 189 31.51 17.30 33.19
CA GLY A 189 32.38 16.66 32.19
C GLY A 189 31.73 15.47 31.46
N SER A 190 30.52 15.10 31.81
CA SER A 190 29.70 14.13 31.06
C SER A 190 28.87 14.84 29.98
N ARG A 191 28.35 14.08 29.05
CA ARG A 191 27.44 14.60 27.99
C ARG A 191 26.20 13.75 27.84
N VAL A 192 25.16 14.36 27.31
CA VAL A 192 23.87 13.72 26.97
C VAL A 192 23.75 13.61 25.46
N VAL A 193 23.44 12.42 25.00
CA VAL A 193 23.28 12.12 23.55
C VAL A 193 21.90 11.52 23.30
N PRO A 194 21.16 11.98 22.28
CA PRO A 194 19.87 11.40 21.91
C PRO A 194 20.04 10.00 21.28
N ALA A 195 19.12 9.11 21.59
CA ALA A 195 19.08 7.77 21.02
C ALA A 195 17.62 7.27 20.90
N MET A 196 17.41 6.36 19.98
CA MET A 196 16.18 5.56 19.94
C MET A 196 16.32 4.36 20.89
N THR A 197 15.20 3.91 21.43
CA THR A 197 15.17 2.64 22.16
C THR A 197 15.16 1.48 21.20
N ALA A 198 15.71 0.34 21.62
CA ALA A 198 15.70 -0.88 20.81
C ALA A 198 14.27 -1.33 20.46
N VAL A 199 13.31 -1.08 21.36
CA VAL A 199 11.89 -1.41 21.15
C VAL A 199 11.31 -0.61 20.00
N LEU A 200 11.53 0.70 19.95
CA LEU A 200 11.04 1.53 18.84
C LEU A 200 11.68 1.10 17.52
N ILE A 201 12.99 0.88 17.49
CA ILE A 201 13.70 0.43 16.29
C ILE A 201 13.11 -0.91 15.80
N ALA A 202 12.91 -1.88 16.69
CA ALA A 202 12.32 -3.17 16.35
C ALA A 202 10.90 -3.01 15.76
N LEU A 203 10.05 -2.19 16.37
CA LEU A 203 8.69 -1.95 15.89
C LEU A 203 8.68 -1.31 14.49
N LEU A 204 9.57 -0.34 14.23
CA LEU A 204 9.67 0.30 12.91
C LEU A 204 10.18 -0.67 11.84
N VAL A 205 11.17 -1.51 12.17
CA VAL A 205 11.68 -2.54 11.25
C VAL A 205 10.61 -3.58 10.94
N ILE A 206 9.91 -4.08 11.94
CA ILE A 206 8.80 -5.04 11.77
C ILE A 206 7.68 -4.41 10.92
N ALA A 207 7.30 -3.17 11.21
CA ALA A 207 6.28 -2.44 10.43
C ALA A 207 6.69 -2.30 8.95
N ALA A 208 7.94 -1.95 8.67
CA ALA A 208 8.44 -1.84 7.30
C ALA A 208 8.41 -3.19 6.56
N ILE A 209 8.87 -4.27 7.21
CA ILE A 209 8.86 -5.63 6.63
C ILE A 209 7.42 -6.08 6.35
N LEU A 210 6.51 -5.93 7.32
CA LEU A 210 5.11 -6.34 7.15
C LEU A 210 4.39 -5.51 6.09
N SER A 211 4.72 -4.22 5.94
CA SER A 211 4.16 -3.37 4.87
C SER A 211 4.51 -3.92 3.50
N VAL A 212 5.77 -4.31 3.27
CA VAL A 212 6.21 -4.92 2.01
C VAL A 212 5.58 -6.30 1.83
N ALA A 213 5.58 -7.13 2.87
CA ALA A 213 5.00 -8.47 2.85
C ALA A 213 3.50 -8.43 2.51
N SER A 214 2.75 -7.42 2.98
CA SER A 214 1.32 -7.27 2.68
C SER A 214 1.04 -7.16 1.18
N VAL A 215 1.90 -6.43 0.45
CA VAL A 215 1.79 -6.31 -1.01
C VAL A 215 2.18 -7.61 -1.71
N ILE A 216 3.32 -8.20 -1.34
CA ILE A 216 3.79 -9.45 -1.94
C ILE A 216 2.71 -10.54 -1.82
N VAL A 217 2.17 -10.74 -0.62
CA VAL A 217 1.11 -11.74 -0.37
C VAL A 217 -0.16 -11.43 -1.14
N SER A 218 -0.53 -10.15 -1.26
CA SER A 218 -1.72 -9.73 -2.03
C SER A 218 -1.70 -10.18 -3.49
N TYR A 219 -0.51 -10.34 -4.07
CA TYR A 219 -0.34 -10.71 -5.47
C TYR A 219 0.22 -12.13 -5.66
N ALA A 220 0.89 -12.70 -4.67
CA ALA A 220 1.51 -14.03 -4.77
C ALA A 220 0.55 -15.18 -4.41
N VAL A 221 -0.39 -14.94 -3.48
CA VAL A 221 -1.33 -15.99 -3.04
C VAL A 221 -2.51 -16.03 -4.00
N ARG A 222 -2.57 -17.07 -4.83
CA ARG A 222 -3.73 -17.40 -5.65
C ARG A 222 -4.84 -17.99 -4.79
N SER A 223 -6.10 -17.68 -5.11
CA SER A 223 -7.24 -18.40 -4.54
C SER A 223 -7.34 -19.79 -5.21
N GLU A 224 -7.91 -20.76 -4.50
CA GLU A 224 -8.18 -22.11 -5.07
C GLU A 224 -9.10 -22.00 -6.31
N GLU A 225 -10.02 -21.04 -6.31
CA GLU A 225 -10.87 -20.71 -7.46
C GLU A 225 -10.08 -20.21 -8.70
N ASP A 226 -8.95 -19.49 -8.47
CA ASP A 226 -8.06 -19.08 -9.57
C ASP A 226 -7.28 -20.30 -10.12
N ALA A 227 -7.02 -21.31 -9.29
CA ALA A 227 -6.31 -22.54 -9.70
C ALA A 227 -7.25 -23.52 -10.42
N GLU A 228 -8.51 -23.66 -9.98
CA GLU A 228 -9.52 -24.49 -10.65
C GLU A 228 -9.88 -23.90 -12.04
N GLY A 229 -9.97 -22.58 -12.16
CA GLY A 229 -10.16 -21.91 -13.45
C GLY A 229 -8.99 -22.15 -14.43
N ASP A 230 -7.76 -22.25 -13.92
CA ASP A 230 -6.59 -22.57 -14.72
C ASP A 230 -6.54 -24.07 -15.12
N ALA A 231 -6.97 -24.98 -14.25
CA ALA A 231 -7.01 -26.43 -14.51
C ALA A 231 -8.09 -26.81 -15.52
N TYR A 232 -9.24 -26.11 -15.51
CA TYR A 232 -10.34 -26.43 -16.43
C TYR A 232 -9.99 -26.16 -17.91
N TRP A 233 -9.04 -25.29 -18.19
CA TRP A 233 -8.63 -24.95 -19.56
C TRP A 233 -7.34 -25.68 -20.03
N ASP A 234 -6.57 -26.27 -19.11
CA ASP A 234 -5.35 -27.04 -19.47
C ASP A 234 -5.68 -28.49 -19.87
N ASP A 235 -6.85 -29.05 -19.47
CA ASP A 235 -7.23 -30.43 -19.80
C ASP A 235 -7.83 -30.61 -21.22
N ASP A 236 -8.21 -29.50 -21.90
CA ASP A 236 -8.81 -29.60 -23.25
C ASP A 236 -7.81 -29.58 -24.41
N ASP A 237 -6.52 -29.35 -24.15
CA ASP A 237 -5.51 -29.30 -25.23
C ASP A 237 -4.94 -30.66 -25.67
N GLU A 238 -5.23 -31.78 -24.95
CA GLU A 238 -4.74 -33.10 -25.34
C GLU A 238 -5.63 -33.85 -26.34
N ASN A 239 -6.82 -33.36 -26.69
CA ASN A 239 -7.74 -34.11 -27.58
C ASN A 239 -8.11 -33.40 -28.88
N ARG A 240 -7.23 -32.56 -29.42
CA ARG A 240 -7.33 -32.12 -30.79
C ARG A 240 -6.34 -32.89 -31.65
N ASN A 241 -6.58 -34.18 -31.83
CA ASN A 241 -6.14 -34.92 -32.99
C ASN A 241 -6.88 -34.34 -34.21
N ALA A 242 -6.29 -33.35 -34.84
CA ALA A 242 -6.66 -33.01 -36.21
C ALA A 242 -6.46 -34.28 -37.06
N PRO A 243 -7.46 -34.69 -37.84
CA PRO A 243 -7.23 -35.76 -38.80
C PRO A 243 -6.20 -35.25 -39.82
N THR A 244 -4.99 -35.83 -39.76
CA THR A 244 -4.03 -35.75 -40.85
C THR A 244 -4.61 -36.47 -42.06
N GLY A 245 -5.48 -35.78 -42.79
CA GLY A 245 -5.82 -36.18 -44.13
C GLY A 245 -4.59 -36.02 -45.01
N LEU A 246 -3.99 -37.15 -45.36
CA LEU A 246 -3.01 -37.24 -46.47
C LEU A 246 -3.64 -36.63 -47.70
N ILE A 247 -3.11 -35.49 -48.15
CA ILE A 247 -3.42 -34.94 -49.46
C ILE A 247 -2.63 -35.79 -50.47
N ASP A 248 -3.34 -36.61 -51.23
CA ASP A 248 -2.82 -37.35 -52.34
C ASP A 248 -2.63 -36.36 -53.50
N ASP A 249 -1.37 -36.17 -53.91
CA ASP A 249 -0.98 -35.32 -55.02
C ASP A 249 -1.36 -35.98 -56.35
N ASN A 250 -2.61 -35.85 -56.78
CA ASN A 250 -2.98 -36.00 -58.20
C ASN A 250 -4.47 -35.72 -58.42
N ASP A 251 -4.82 -34.47 -58.65
CA ASP A 251 -5.91 -34.14 -59.57
C ASP A 251 -5.82 -32.66 -59.96
N THR A 252 -5.27 -32.46 -61.19
CA THR A 252 -5.30 -31.21 -61.91
C THR A 252 -6.68 -31.03 -62.55
N ALA A 253 -7.54 -30.22 -61.93
CA ALA A 253 -8.68 -29.61 -62.57
C ALA A 253 -8.80 -28.13 -62.19
N PRO A 254 -8.99 -27.21 -63.12
CA PRO A 254 -9.08 -25.79 -62.81
C PRO A 254 -10.41 -25.50 -62.16
N VAL A 255 -10.40 -25.28 -60.83
CA VAL A 255 -11.57 -24.76 -60.14
C VAL A 255 -11.60 -23.25 -60.30
N THR A 256 -12.44 -22.77 -61.18
CA THR A 256 -12.96 -21.41 -61.17
C THR A 256 -13.87 -21.27 -59.93
N GLY A 257 -13.27 -21.11 -58.78
CA GLY A 257 -13.93 -20.79 -57.51
C GLY A 257 -13.95 -19.29 -57.34
N SER A 258 -15.11 -18.71 -57.38
CA SER A 258 -15.40 -17.33 -56.97
C SER A 258 -14.71 -17.02 -55.67
N ILE A 259 -13.90 -15.93 -55.62
CA ILE A 259 -13.38 -15.30 -54.44
C ILE A 259 -14.56 -15.06 -53.48
N PRO A 260 -14.58 -15.57 -52.24
CA PRO A 260 -15.62 -15.21 -51.32
C PRO A 260 -15.54 -13.70 -51.13
N SER A 261 -16.62 -13.03 -51.48
CA SER A 261 -16.85 -11.60 -51.23
C SER A 261 -16.42 -11.33 -49.78
N ALA A 262 -15.50 -10.39 -49.57
CA ALA A 262 -15.13 -9.94 -48.27
C ALA A 262 -16.41 -9.61 -47.48
N SER A 263 -16.78 -10.43 -46.49
CA SER A 263 -17.95 -10.20 -45.70
C SER A 263 -17.70 -8.88 -44.94
N ALA A 264 -18.52 -7.87 -45.23
CA ALA A 264 -18.43 -6.59 -44.52
C ALA A 264 -18.63 -6.83 -43.02
N ALA A 265 -17.89 -6.14 -42.20
CA ALA A 265 -18.10 -6.13 -40.76
C ALA A 265 -19.52 -5.68 -40.46
N VAL A 266 -20.25 -6.43 -39.63
CA VAL A 266 -21.63 -6.10 -39.22
C VAL A 266 -21.67 -5.19 -37.99
N ALA A 267 -20.56 -5.15 -37.23
CA ALA A 267 -20.42 -4.29 -36.05
C ALA A 267 -18.95 -4.05 -35.74
N THR A 268 -18.70 -3.12 -34.87
CA THR A 268 -17.35 -2.77 -34.38
C THR A 268 -17.37 -2.64 -32.87
N LEU A 269 -16.39 -3.23 -32.19
CA LEU A 269 -16.17 -3.06 -30.77
C LEU A 269 -15.01 -2.08 -30.58
N ILE A 270 -15.22 -0.96 -29.89
CA ILE A 270 -14.23 0.10 -29.67
C ILE A 270 -13.83 0.11 -28.20
N GLN A 271 -12.55 -0.15 -27.91
CA GLN A 271 -11.99 -0.06 -26.57
C GLN A 271 -11.74 1.42 -26.23
N MET A 272 -12.45 1.94 -25.24
CA MET A 272 -12.48 3.38 -24.95
C MET A 272 -11.14 3.93 -24.42
N ASN A 273 -10.37 3.12 -23.64
CA ASN A 273 -9.13 3.56 -23.05
C ASN A 273 -7.96 3.66 -24.05
N THR A 274 -8.01 2.90 -25.14
CA THR A 274 -6.92 2.82 -26.12
C THR A 274 -7.35 3.23 -27.52
N SER A 275 -8.63 3.50 -27.75
CA SER A 275 -9.25 3.75 -29.05
C SER A 275 -9.01 2.64 -30.08
N LYS A 276 -8.63 1.44 -29.63
CA LYS A 276 -8.55 0.26 -30.51
C LYS A 276 -9.94 -0.17 -30.93
N SER A 277 -10.09 -0.51 -32.19
CA SER A 277 -11.35 -1.01 -32.76
C SER A 277 -11.18 -2.41 -33.31
N PHE A 278 -12.17 -3.25 -33.08
CA PHE A 278 -12.21 -4.66 -33.48
C PHE A 278 -13.46 -4.86 -34.32
N ALA A 279 -13.26 -5.27 -35.58
CA ALA A 279 -14.36 -5.55 -36.48
C ALA A 279 -15.00 -6.88 -36.12
N ILE A 280 -16.33 -6.92 -36.12
CA ILE A 280 -17.13 -8.12 -35.83
C ILE A 280 -17.79 -8.54 -37.17
N MET A 281 -17.51 -9.75 -37.59
CA MET A 281 -18.08 -10.29 -38.84
C MET A 281 -19.40 -11.01 -38.55
N ASN A 282 -20.24 -11.10 -39.58
CA ASN A 282 -21.46 -11.89 -39.48
C ASN A 282 -21.13 -13.40 -39.37
N ASN A 283 -21.93 -14.12 -38.61
CA ASN A 283 -21.76 -15.55 -38.34
C ASN A 283 -20.39 -15.91 -37.72
N THR A 284 -19.91 -15.03 -36.84
CA THR A 284 -18.70 -15.25 -36.06
C THR A 284 -18.94 -15.16 -34.55
N GLU A 285 -18.10 -15.84 -33.79
CA GLU A 285 -17.96 -15.71 -32.37
C GLU A 285 -16.63 -15.05 -32.06
N LEU A 286 -16.61 -14.10 -31.14
CA LEU A 286 -15.41 -13.42 -30.67
C LEU A 286 -15.28 -13.59 -29.15
N VAL A 287 -14.21 -14.18 -28.70
CA VAL A 287 -13.86 -14.24 -27.28
C VAL A 287 -12.99 -13.05 -26.92
N ILE A 288 -13.37 -12.32 -25.86
CA ILE A 288 -12.65 -11.19 -25.32
C ILE A 288 -12.02 -11.61 -24.00
N GLY A 289 -10.71 -11.39 -23.84
CA GLY A 289 -10.00 -11.79 -22.63
C GLY A 289 -8.54 -11.36 -22.63
N LYS A 290 -7.82 -11.69 -21.54
CA LYS A 290 -6.37 -11.46 -21.48
C LYS A 290 -5.54 -12.65 -21.95
N GLY A 291 -6.15 -13.81 -22.18
CA GLY A 291 -5.48 -15.02 -22.62
C GLY A 291 -5.02 -14.92 -24.07
N SER A 292 -3.97 -15.68 -24.43
CA SER A 292 -3.44 -15.74 -25.78
C SER A 292 -4.40 -16.38 -26.79
N GLN A 293 -5.41 -17.10 -26.30
CA GLN A 293 -6.45 -17.74 -27.10
C GLN A 293 -7.69 -16.85 -27.33
N ALA A 294 -7.72 -15.63 -26.74
CA ALA A 294 -8.80 -14.70 -26.99
C ALA A 294 -8.61 -14.01 -28.34
N ASP A 295 -9.73 -13.82 -29.09
CA ASP A 295 -9.72 -13.12 -30.36
C ASP A 295 -9.46 -11.62 -30.16
N VAL A 296 -9.97 -11.07 -29.06
CA VAL A 296 -9.70 -9.70 -28.62
C VAL A 296 -8.88 -9.75 -27.34
N ILE A 297 -7.55 -9.63 -27.49
CA ILE A 297 -6.63 -9.68 -26.34
C ILE A 297 -6.59 -8.31 -25.65
N VAL A 298 -6.99 -8.30 -24.39
CA VAL A 298 -6.98 -7.12 -23.50
C VAL A 298 -5.92 -7.32 -22.40
N SER A 299 -4.78 -6.63 -22.55
CA SER A 299 -3.66 -6.74 -21.61
C SER A 299 -3.94 -6.00 -20.28
N ASN A 300 -4.92 -6.50 -19.52
CA ASN A 300 -5.31 -5.96 -18.22
C ASN A 300 -5.46 -7.11 -17.22
N PRO A 301 -4.79 -7.08 -16.06
CA PRO A 301 -4.82 -8.17 -15.07
C PRO A 301 -6.21 -8.43 -14.49
N ILE A 302 -7.12 -7.44 -14.54
CA ILE A 302 -8.50 -7.54 -14.04
C ILE A 302 -9.39 -8.34 -14.99
N ILE A 303 -9.00 -8.46 -16.27
CA ILE A 303 -9.73 -9.25 -17.27
C ILE A 303 -9.38 -10.72 -17.10
N SER A 304 -10.39 -11.61 -17.16
CA SER A 304 -10.21 -13.06 -17.19
C SER A 304 -9.57 -13.51 -18.52
N ARG A 305 -8.94 -14.68 -18.57
CA ARG A 305 -8.30 -15.20 -19.80
C ARG A 305 -9.32 -15.30 -20.95
N ALA A 306 -10.47 -15.93 -20.71
CA ALA A 306 -11.70 -15.80 -21.50
C ALA A 306 -12.71 -15.09 -20.59
N HIS A 307 -13.10 -13.86 -20.93
CA HIS A 307 -13.94 -13.03 -20.07
C HIS A 307 -15.39 -13.00 -20.53
N ALA A 308 -15.59 -12.66 -21.79
CA ALA A 308 -16.89 -12.61 -22.42
C ALA A 308 -16.81 -13.05 -23.86
N LYS A 309 -17.92 -13.50 -24.41
CA LYS A 309 -18.07 -13.90 -25.81
C LYS A 309 -19.13 -13.05 -26.50
N ILE A 310 -18.80 -12.50 -27.66
CA ILE A 310 -19.76 -11.86 -28.54
C ILE A 310 -20.01 -12.81 -29.70
N SER A 311 -21.28 -13.15 -29.94
CA SER A 311 -21.74 -14.00 -31.06
C SER A 311 -22.65 -13.18 -31.97
N CYS A 312 -22.32 -13.10 -33.26
CA CYS A 312 -23.11 -12.38 -34.25
C CYS A 312 -23.66 -13.35 -35.30
N HIS A 313 -24.98 -13.44 -35.42
CA HIS A 313 -25.68 -14.26 -36.42
C HIS A 313 -26.75 -13.45 -37.13
N ASN A 314 -26.79 -13.50 -38.46
CA ASN A 314 -27.74 -12.78 -39.27
C ASN A 314 -27.90 -11.29 -38.92
N GLY A 315 -26.77 -10.62 -38.61
CA GLY A 315 -26.78 -9.21 -38.25
C GLY A 315 -27.17 -8.90 -36.79
N THR A 316 -27.59 -9.90 -36.01
CA THR A 316 -27.88 -9.74 -34.59
C THR A 316 -26.66 -10.18 -33.76
N CYS A 317 -26.11 -9.27 -32.94
CA CYS A 317 -24.99 -9.55 -32.07
C CYS A 317 -25.47 -9.68 -30.61
N THR A 318 -24.92 -10.66 -29.92
CA THR A 318 -25.22 -10.92 -28.50
C THR A 318 -23.92 -11.04 -27.71
N ILE A 319 -24.00 -10.78 -26.42
CA ILE A 319 -22.89 -10.98 -25.49
C ILE A 319 -23.27 -11.91 -24.34
N GLN A 320 -22.32 -12.75 -23.94
CA GLN A 320 -22.42 -13.67 -22.81
C GLN A 320 -21.15 -13.55 -21.95
N ASP A 321 -21.33 -13.56 -20.64
CA ASP A 321 -20.20 -13.69 -19.70
C ASP A 321 -19.75 -15.15 -19.61
N LEU A 322 -18.44 -15.39 -19.70
CA LEU A 322 -17.84 -16.73 -19.65
C LEU A 322 -17.37 -17.12 -18.24
N GLY A 323 -18.12 -16.73 -17.20
CA GLY A 323 -17.71 -16.97 -15.81
C GLY A 323 -16.57 -16.03 -15.38
N SER A 324 -16.59 -14.80 -15.85
CA SER A 324 -15.53 -13.86 -15.55
C SER A 324 -15.42 -13.53 -14.06
N LYS A 325 -14.19 -13.31 -13.59
CA LYS A 325 -13.92 -13.02 -12.17
C LYS A 325 -14.53 -11.70 -11.70
N ASN A 326 -14.43 -10.67 -12.53
CA ASN A 326 -14.85 -9.31 -12.17
C ASN A 326 -16.18 -8.90 -12.81
N GLY A 327 -16.80 -9.79 -13.56
CA GLY A 327 -18.12 -9.61 -14.17
C GLY A 327 -18.09 -8.80 -15.45
N THR A 328 -19.12 -9.06 -16.27
CA THR A 328 -19.44 -8.35 -17.49
C THR A 328 -20.71 -7.51 -17.25
N PHE A 329 -20.69 -6.27 -17.73
CA PHE A 329 -21.83 -5.36 -17.62
C PHE A 329 -22.19 -4.84 -19.00
N VAL A 330 -23.49 -4.69 -19.28
CA VAL A 330 -24.03 -4.01 -20.46
C VAL A 330 -24.84 -2.81 -19.96
N GLY A 331 -24.33 -1.60 -20.20
CA GLY A 331 -24.78 -0.43 -19.46
C GLY A 331 -24.56 -0.61 -17.96
N ASP A 332 -25.60 -0.42 -17.17
CA ASP A 332 -25.56 -0.60 -15.71
C ASP A 332 -25.95 -2.02 -15.24
N GLN A 333 -26.31 -2.91 -16.19
CA GLN A 333 -26.78 -4.25 -15.86
C GLN A 333 -25.63 -5.26 -15.90
N LYS A 334 -25.36 -5.91 -14.75
CA LYS A 334 -24.45 -7.06 -14.69
C LYS A 334 -25.09 -8.27 -15.37
N ILE A 335 -24.35 -8.89 -16.28
CA ILE A 335 -24.72 -10.17 -16.85
C ILE A 335 -23.86 -11.26 -16.22
N SER A 336 -24.44 -12.43 -15.94
CA SER A 336 -23.72 -13.54 -15.30
C SER A 336 -24.28 -14.89 -15.77
N GLY A 337 -23.42 -15.89 -15.80
CA GLY A 337 -23.78 -17.26 -16.17
C GLY A 337 -24.30 -17.35 -17.61
N ASN A 338 -25.43 -18.04 -17.80
CA ASN A 338 -26.00 -18.28 -19.13
C ASN A 338 -26.84 -17.10 -19.69
N ASN A 339 -26.82 -15.95 -19.05
CA ASN A 339 -27.56 -14.79 -19.55
C ASN A 339 -26.89 -14.24 -20.82
N ILE A 340 -27.66 -14.21 -21.90
CA ILE A 340 -27.25 -13.66 -23.19
C ILE A 340 -28.01 -12.36 -23.41
N VAL A 341 -27.29 -11.27 -23.69
CA VAL A 341 -27.85 -9.95 -23.93
C VAL A 341 -27.64 -9.54 -25.38
N VAL A 342 -28.68 -9.07 -26.04
CA VAL A 342 -28.59 -8.53 -27.40
C VAL A 342 -27.93 -7.17 -27.35
N LEU A 343 -26.95 -6.96 -28.20
CA LEU A 343 -26.23 -5.70 -28.34
C LEU A 343 -26.88 -4.84 -29.43
N THR A 344 -27.08 -3.56 -29.13
CA THR A 344 -27.54 -2.54 -30.06
C THR A 344 -26.53 -1.42 -30.20
N ASP A 345 -26.64 -0.64 -31.28
CA ASP A 345 -25.73 0.45 -31.57
C ASP A 345 -25.58 1.44 -30.38
N GLY A 346 -24.34 1.80 -30.10
CA GLY A 346 -23.99 2.74 -29.02
C GLY A 346 -23.92 2.15 -27.63
N MET A 347 -24.28 0.88 -27.41
CA MET A 347 -24.18 0.25 -26.06
C MET A 347 -22.77 0.20 -25.54
N TYR A 348 -22.64 0.47 -24.22
CA TYR A 348 -21.38 0.29 -23.51
C TYR A 348 -21.32 -1.07 -22.84
N ILE A 349 -20.18 -1.72 -22.98
CA ILE A 349 -19.85 -3.01 -22.35
C ILE A 349 -18.68 -2.77 -21.43
N THR A 350 -18.81 -3.15 -20.15
CA THR A 350 -17.75 -3.08 -19.18
C THR A 350 -17.32 -4.49 -18.78
N LEU A 351 -16.05 -4.81 -19.00
CA LEU A 351 -15.42 -6.07 -18.61
C LEU A 351 -14.46 -5.75 -17.48
N GLY A 352 -14.81 -6.13 -16.25
CA GLY A 352 -14.05 -5.70 -15.08
C GLY A 352 -13.99 -4.17 -14.95
N ASN A 353 -12.88 -3.54 -15.38
CA ASN A 353 -12.71 -2.08 -15.43
C ASN A 353 -12.42 -1.54 -16.86
N GLU A 354 -12.48 -2.40 -17.86
CA GLU A 354 -12.30 -1.99 -19.27
C GLU A 354 -13.65 -1.70 -19.91
N ILE A 355 -13.75 -0.55 -20.57
CA ILE A 355 -14.98 -0.09 -21.21
C ILE A 355 -14.84 -0.19 -22.71
N PHE A 356 -15.83 -0.80 -23.32
CA PHE A 356 -15.97 -0.90 -24.76
C PHE A 356 -17.28 -0.26 -25.21
N GLN A 357 -17.28 0.31 -26.41
CA GLN A 357 -18.50 0.75 -27.09
C GLN A 357 -18.77 -0.17 -28.25
N PHE A 358 -19.98 -0.71 -28.32
CA PHE A 358 -20.48 -1.49 -29.46
C PHE A 358 -21.12 -0.56 -30.48
N LYS A 359 -20.74 -0.70 -31.77
CA LYS A 359 -21.30 0.08 -32.87
C LYS A 359 -21.63 -0.81 -34.05
N VAL A 360 -22.79 -0.52 -34.69
CA VAL A 360 -23.29 -1.17 -35.89
C VAL A 360 -23.08 -0.28 -37.10
#